data_2b26d7c0bbf0bd0cb480d829605caecf
#
_entry.id   2b26d7c0bbf0bd0cb480d829605caecf
#
_cell.length_a   1.000
_cell.length_b   1.000
_cell.length_c   1.000
_cell.angle_alpha   90.00
_cell.angle_beta   90.00
_cell.angle_gamma   90.00
#
_symmetry.space_group_name_H-M   'P 1'
#
loop_
_entity.id
_entity.type
_entity.pdbx_description
1 polymer ?
#
loop_
_entity_poly.entity_id
_entity_poly.type
_entity_poly.pdbx_seq_one_letter_code
_entity_poly.pdbx_strand_id
1 'polypeptide(L)'
;MTSDKVILDMVKGCHITFTHNQFPLQLRLPQSIKFTDWESSLMDQEIYTLLQKGVIEEAYHSHGEFLSNVFLRPKKDGSFRMILNLKNLNSHVEYNKFKMDTLQSILKLVTPGCYMATIDLKDAYYSVPVAQEHRKYLRFVWRSKLYQYTCFPNGLSSSPRLFTKLMKPCYAHLRCRGHIVSGYIDATYLQQQLFNDALNSLHACKSLFTSLGLLIHPEKSLDIPSQTATVLGFIINSLDMTISLTTEKKTSLIELCHRTMQSNQITIRDLARLNGKLVASFPGVAYGPLFYRDLEMAKTEALKLNRGNYDSTMVLSDDMKSELQWWVDNLETATCPISNGNPDIVIDTDASLIGWGLFVMQLQHMVVLHHQMFTMLREILMCLNF
;
A
#
# COMPACT_ATOMS: atom_id res chain seq x y z
N MET A 1 22.91 -17.64 -7.05
CA MET A 1 22.28 -16.42 -6.55
C MET A 1 22.11 -16.46 -5.02
N THR A 2 21.61 -17.55 -4.46
CA THR A 2 21.52 -17.71 -2.99
C THR A 2 21.77 -19.17 -2.60
N SER A 3 22.39 -19.38 -1.43
CA SER A 3 22.51 -20.67 -0.73
C SER A 3 21.56 -20.75 0.47
N ASP A 4 20.69 -19.74 0.66
CA ASP A 4 19.70 -19.74 1.75
C ASP A 4 18.70 -20.88 1.53
N LYS A 5 18.80 -21.89 2.39
CA LYS A 5 17.95 -23.09 2.33
C LYS A 5 16.47 -22.76 2.40
N VAL A 6 16.09 -21.75 3.18
CA VAL A 6 14.68 -21.35 3.32
C VAL A 6 14.15 -20.81 1.99
N ILE A 7 14.94 -20.01 1.26
CA ILE A 7 14.53 -19.50 -0.08
C ILE A 7 14.44 -20.66 -1.08
N LEU A 8 15.40 -21.58 -1.06
CA LEU A 8 15.39 -22.74 -1.95
C LEU A 8 14.18 -23.66 -1.69
N ASP A 9 13.81 -23.86 -0.43
CA ASP A 9 12.61 -24.62 -0.06
C ASP A 9 11.32 -23.89 -0.47
N MET A 10 11.27 -22.56 -0.32
CA MET A 10 10.13 -21.75 -0.79
C MET A 10 9.89 -21.88 -2.31
N VAL A 11 10.94 -21.95 -3.11
CA VAL A 11 10.83 -22.11 -4.57
C VAL A 11 10.30 -23.50 -4.95
N LYS A 12 10.59 -24.53 -4.15
CA LYS A 12 10.08 -25.90 -4.39
C LYS A 12 8.63 -26.07 -3.98
N GLY A 13 8.18 -25.32 -2.98
CA GLY A 13 6.81 -25.36 -2.45
C GLY A 13 6.76 -24.76 -1.05
N CYS A 14 6.11 -23.62 -0.93
CA CYS A 14 6.05 -22.88 0.31
C CYS A 14 4.98 -23.46 1.24
N HIS A 15 5.36 -23.72 2.49
CA HIS A 15 4.44 -24.14 3.54
C HIS A 15 3.77 -22.92 4.18
N ILE A 16 2.47 -23.03 4.43
CA ILE A 16 1.72 -22.06 5.24
C ILE A 16 2.01 -22.38 6.71
N THR A 17 2.61 -21.45 7.44
CA THR A 17 2.86 -21.63 8.87
C THR A 17 1.60 -21.27 9.66
N PHE A 18 1.12 -22.17 10.48
CA PHE A 18 -0.05 -21.96 11.32
C PHE A 18 0.35 -21.66 12.77
N THR A 19 -0.48 -20.89 13.46
CA THR A 19 -0.28 -20.52 14.85
C THR A 19 -0.14 -21.77 15.73
N HIS A 20 0.87 -21.77 16.60
CA HIS A 20 1.21 -22.90 17.47
C HIS A 20 1.49 -24.23 16.74
N ASN A 21 1.83 -24.18 15.45
CA ASN A 21 1.99 -25.36 14.59
C ASN A 21 0.75 -26.29 14.58
N GLN A 22 -0.44 -25.74 14.81
CA GLN A 22 -1.70 -26.47 14.77
C GLN A 22 -2.40 -26.25 13.43
N PHE A 23 -2.72 -27.32 12.73
CA PHE A 23 -3.48 -27.24 11.49
C PHE A 23 -4.89 -26.68 11.73
N PRO A 24 -5.39 -25.81 10.84
CA PRO A 24 -6.70 -25.20 11.01
C PRO A 24 -7.81 -26.27 10.93
N LEU A 25 -8.72 -26.24 11.89
CA LEU A 25 -9.93 -27.07 11.87
C LEU A 25 -11.11 -26.19 11.49
N GLN A 26 -11.76 -26.51 10.37
CA GLN A 26 -12.94 -25.81 9.95
C GLN A 26 -14.20 -26.44 10.52
N LEU A 27 -14.78 -25.80 11.56
CA LEU A 27 -15.99 -26.29 12.23
C LEU A 27 -17.27 -25.92 11.47
N ARG A 28 -17.23 -24.90 10.62
CA ARG A 28 -18.39 -24.44 9.84
C ARG A 28 -17.97 -24.16 8.40
N LEU A 29 -18.75 -24.69 7.47
CA LEU A 29 -18.56 -24.36 6.06
C LEU A 29 -18.94 -22.88 5.80
N PRO A 30 -18.30 -22.25 4.80
CA PRO A 30 -18.66 -20.89 4.44
C PRO A 30 -20.09 -20.86 3.87
N GLN A 31 -20.83 -19.80 4.17
CA GLN A 31 -22.17 -19.60 3.59
C GLN A 31 -22.03 -19.40 2.07
N SER A 32 -22.94 -20.00 1.30
CA SER A 32 -22.95 -19.82 -0.15
C SER A 32 -23.24 -18.35 -0.51
N ILE A 33 -22.46 -17.78 -1.41
CA ILE A 33 -22.69 -16.47 -2.00
C ILE A 33 -23.56 -16.67 -3.25
N LYS A 34 -24.61 -15.86 -3.37
CA LYS A 34 -25.43 -15.82 -4.59
C LYS A 34 -24.78 -14.85 -5.58
N PHE A 35 -24.63 -15.30 -6.80
CA PHE A 35 -24.14 -14.51 -7.92
C PHE A 35 -25.27 -14.30 -8.93
N THR A 36 -25.30 -13.15 -9.58
CA THR A 36 -26.12 -12.92 -10.76
C THR A 36 -25.59 -13.77 -11.94
N ASP A 37 -26.39 -13.92 -12.99
CA ASP A 37 -25.94 -14.65 -14.19
C ASP A 37 -24.72 -13.99 -14.83
N TRP A 38 -24.66 -12.68 -14.82
CA TRP A 38 -23.54 -11.89 -15.30
C TRP A 38 -22.25 -12.12 -14.46
N GLU A 39 -22.36 -12.04 -13.13
CA GLU A 39 -21.24 -12.34 -12.23
C GLU A 39 -20.77 -13.78 -12.36
N SER A 40 -21.71 -14.70 -12.55
CA SER A 40 -21.41 -16.14 -12.77
C SER A 40 -20.60 -16.34 -14.04
N SER A 41 -20.95 -15.65 -15.13
CA SER A 41 -20.20 -15.69 -16.38
C SER A 41 -18.78 -15.16 -16.24
N LEU A 42 -18.62 -14.03 -15.51
CA LEU A 42 -17.28 -13.50 -15.21
C LEU A 42 -16.45 -14.45 -14.35
N MET A 43 -17.08 -15.09 -13.37
CA MET A 43 -16.42 -16.07 -12.51
C MET A 43 -15.95 -17.28 -13.34
N ASP A 44 -16.77 -17.78 -14.28
CA ASP A 44 -16.38 -18.87 -15.18
C ASP A 44 -15.16 -18.50 -16.02
N GLN A 45 -15.10 -17.28 -16.55
CA GLN A 45 -13.96 -16.78 -17.33
C GLN A 45 -12.70 -16.67 -16.49
N GLU A 46 -12.80 -16.15 -15.26
CA GLU A 46 -11.66 -16.05 -14.35
C GLU A 46 -11.15 -17.44 -13.95
N ILE A 47 -12.03 -18.37 -13.59
CA ILE A 47 -11.65 -19.77 -13.25
C ILE A 47 -10.97 -20.45 -14.44
N TYR A 48 -11.53 -20.32 -15.65
CA TYR A 48 -10.90 -20.83 -16.86
C TYR A 48 -9.49 -20.26 -17.06
N THR A 49 -9.34 -18.96 -16.90
CA THR A 49 -8.05 -18.28 -17.04
C THR A 49 -7.03 -18.75 -16.00
N LEU A 50 -7.46 -18.94 -14.74
CA LEU A 50 -6.58 -19.40 -13.67
C LEU A 50 -6.19 -20.89 -13.86
N LEU A 51 -7.08 -21.73 -14.39
CA LEU A 51 -6.77 -23.11 -14.77
C LEU A 51 -5.72 -23.15 -15.89
N GLN A 52 -5.90 -22.36 -16.95
CA GLN A 52 -4.93 -22.27 -18.06
C GLN A 52 -3.54 -21.79 -17.60
N LYS A 53 -3.50 -20.91 -16.62
CA LYS A 53 -2.23 -20.46 -16.00
C LYS A 53 -1.64 -21.48 -15.02
N GLY A 54 -2.34 -22.54 -14.67
CA GLY A 54 -1.93 -23.48 -13.62
C GLY A 54 -1.94 -22.89 -12.21
N VAL A 55 -2.60 -21.74 -12.00
CA VAL A 55 -2.74 -21.06 -10.70
C VAL A 55 -3.67 -21.83 -9.78
N ILE A 56 -4.69 -22.47 -10.36
CA ILE A 56 -5.60 -23.39 -9.68
C ILE A 56 -5.64 -24.71 -10.43
N GLU A 57 -6.07 -25.74 -9.73
CA GLU A 57 -6.34 -27.07 -10.28
C GLU A 57 -7.63 -27.64 -9.71
N GLU A 58 -8.27 -28.58 -10.43
CA GLU A 58 -9.40 -29.36 -9.88
C GLU A 58 -8.90 -30.27 -8.76
N ALA A 59 -9.69 -30.42 -7.71
CA ALA A 59 -9.31 -31.20 -6.54
C ALA A 59 -10.45 -32.13 -6.09
N TYR A 60 -10.11 -33.05 -5.19
CA TYR A 60 -11.08 -33.95 -4.53
C TYR A 60 -11.11 -33.63 -3.03
N HIS A 61 -12.29 -33.79 -2.42
CA HIS A 61 -12.43 -33.61 -0.99
C HIS A 61 -11.48 -34.50 -0.19
N SER A 62 -10.86 -33.95 0.83
CA SER A 62 -9.93 -34.69 1.67
C SER A 62 -10.04 -34.23 3.13
N HIS A 63 -9.68 -35.12 4.05
CA HIS A 63 -9.71 -34.82 5.47
C HIS A 63 -8.83 -33.62 5.83
N GLY A 64 -9.36 -32.74 6.69
CA GLY A 64 -8.65 -31.56 7.17
C GLY A 64 -8.47 -30.48 6.10
N GLU A 65 -9.28 -30.46 5.05
CA GLU A 65 -9.33 -29.35 4.10
C GLU A 65 -9.95 -28.09 4.70
N PHE A 66 -9.69 -26.93 4.08
CA PHE A 66 -10.30 -25.67 4.45
C PHE A 66 -10.95 -25.03 3.22
N LEU A 67 -12.26 -24.83 3.29
CA LEU A 67 -13.05 -24.26 2.20
C LEU A 67 -13.27 -22.77 2.44
N SER A 68 -13.04 -21.97 1.42
CA SER A 68 -13.25 -20.51 1.43
C SER A 68 -14.18 -20.09 0.32
N ASN A 69 -14.96 -19.04 0.53
CA ASN A 69 -15.76 -18.43 -0.52
C ASN A 69 -14.89 -17.65 -1.50
N VAL A 70 -15.38 -17.50 -2.72
CA VAL A 70 -14.84 -16.59 -3.72
C VAL A 70 -15.79 -15.44 -3.97
N PHE A 71 -15.26 -14.29 -4.35
CA PHE A 71 -16.04 -13.13 -4.78
C PHE A 71 -15.31 -12.36 -5.89
N LEU A 72 -16.05 -11.59 -6.67
CA LEU A 72 -15.50 -10.73 -7.71
C LEU A 72 -15.20 -9.34 -7.15
N ARG A 73 -14.07 -8.78 -7.54
CA ARG A 73 -13.69 -7.40 -7.24
C ARG A 73 -13.36 -6.68 -8.54
N PRO A 74 -14.00 -5.53 -8.82
CA PRO A 74 -13.67 -4.72 -9.99
C PRO A 74 -12.25 -4.16 -9.87
N LYS A 75 -11.54 -4.14 -11.00
CA LYS A 75 -10.27 -3.45 -11.17
C LYS A 75 -10.50 -2.05 -11.74
N LYS A 76 -9.45 -1.20 -11.71
CA LYS A 76 -9.51 0.16 -12.28
C LYS A 76 -9.72 0.17 -13.80
N ASP A 77 -9.28 -0.86 -14.50
CA ASP A 77 -9.43 -1.03 -15.94
C ASP A 77 -10.82 -1.56 -16.36
N GLY A 78 -11.77 -1.65 -15.43
CA GLY A 78 -13.11 -2.18 -15.66
C GLY A 78 -13.19 -3.72 -15.70
N SER A 79 -12.08 -4.43 -15.69
CA SER A 79 -12.07 -5.89 -15.57
C SER A 79 -12.31 -6.32 -14.12
N PHE A 80 -12.54 -7.63 -13.92
CA PHE A 80 -12.78 -8.20 -12.60
C PHE A 80 -11.64 -9.13 -12.20
N ARG A 81 -11.49 -9.32 -10.91
CA ARG A 81 -10.57 -10.30 -10.33
C ARG A 81 -11.34 -11.16 -9.35
N MET A 82 -11.18 -12.47 -9.45
CA MET A 82 -11.64 -13.41 -8.44
C MET A 82 -10.74 -13.31 -7.20
N ILE A 83 -11.35 -13.19 -6.04
CA ILE A 83 -10.66 -13.16 -4.74
C ILE A 83 -11.14 -14.34 -3.91
N LEU A 84 -10.21 -15.12 -3.39
CA LEU A 84 -10.47 -16.13 -2.38
C LEU A 84 -10.59 -15.45 -1.01
N ASN A 85 -11.72 -15.61 -0.33
CA ASN A 85 -11.96 -15.02 0.99
C ASN A 85 -11.25 -15.82 2.08
N LEU A 86 -10.03 -15.47 2.36
CA LEU A 86 -9.19 -16.15 3.34
C LEU A 86 -9.29 -15.59 4.76
N LYS A 87 -10.29 -14.73 5.07
CA LYS A 87 -10.41 -14.11 6.39
C LYS A 87 -10.40 -15.13 7.53
N ASN A 88 -11.15 -16.21 7.40
CA ASN A 88 -11.22 -17.26 8.41
C ASN A 88 -9.93 -18.09 8.47
N LEU A 89 -9.33 -18.44 7.33
CA LEU A 89 -8.05 -19.12 7.30
C LEU A 89 -6.93 -18.26 7.91
N ASN A 90 -6.89 -16.98 7.59
CA ASN A 90 -5.89 -16.05 8.09
C ASN A 90 -5.86 -15.91 9.61
N SER A 91 -6.97 -16.20 10.32
CA SER A 91 -6.98 -16.23 11.79
C SER A 91 -6.17 -17.40 12.38
N HIS A 92 -5.89 -18.42 11.58
CA HIS A 92 -5.03 -19.56 11.94
C HIS A 92 -3.60 -19.43 11.43
N VAL A 93 -3.34 -18.49 10.48
CA VAL A 93 -2.00 -18.29 9.91
C VAL A 93 -1.14 -17.48 10.88
N GLU A 94 0.07 -17.96 11.10
CA GLU A 94 1.02 -17.30 12.00
C GLU A 94 1.36 -15.89 11.52
N TYR A 95 1.18 -14.91 12.40
CA TYR A 95 1.55 -13.52 12.12
C TYR A 95 3.01 -13.27 12.49
N ASN A 96 3.82 -12.97 11.50
CA ASN A 96 5.22 -12.61 11.67
C ASN A 96 5.43 -11.15 11.25
N LYS A 97 5.93 -10.33 12.15
CA LYS A 97 6.36 -8.96 11.82
C LYS A 97 7.48 -9.00 10.80
N PHE A 98 7.42 -8.15 9.80
CA PHE A 98 8.48 -7.98 8.81
C PHE A 98 8.56 -6.52 8.35
N LYS A 99 9.70 -6.13 7.83
CA LYS A 99 9.92 -4.80 7.26
C LYS A 99 10.02 -4.94 5.74
N MET A 100 9.24 -4.13 5.05
CA MET A 100 9.37 -3.88 3.61
C MET A 100 10.07 -2.54 3.40
N ASP A 101 10.69 -2.38 2.25
CA ASP A 101 11.06 -1.05 1.78
C ASP A 101 9.77 -0.20 1.66
N THR A 102 9.86 1.05 2.01
CA THR A 102 8.73 1.98 2.00
C THR A 102 9.02 3.13 1.04
N LEU A 103 8.03 3.95 0.74
CA LEU A 103 8.26 5.19 -0.01
C LEU A 103 9.40 6.00 0.63
N GLN A 104 9.43 6.12 1.96
CA GLN A 104 10.50 6.85 2.68
C GLN A 104 11.89 6.24 2.47
N SER A 105 11.99 4.90 2.39
CA SER A 105 13.27 4.26 2.07
C SER A 105 13.70 4.51 0.63
N ILE A 106 12.75 4.61 -0.30
CA ILE A 106 13.03 4.97 -1.71
C ILE A 106 13.46 6.44 -1.81
N LEU A 107 12.75 7.36 -1.16
CA LEU A 107 13.10 8.78 -1.18
C LEU A 107 14.52 9.07 -0.65
N LYS A 108 14.99 8.28 0.32
CA LYS A 108 16.38 8.37 0.82
C LYS A 108 17.44 7.94 -0.20
N LEU A 109 17.06 7.20 -1.24
CA LEU A 109 17.96 6.81 -2.32
C LEU A 109 18.04 7.89 -3.40
N VAL A 110 16.98 8.70 -3.57
CA VAL A 110 16.89 9.72 -4.63
C VAL A 110 18.00 10.75 -4.47
N THR A 111 18.76 10.95 -5.54
CA THR A 111 19.82 11.97 -5.62
C THR A 111 19.47 13.01 -6.67
N PRO A 112 19.93 14.27 -6.53
CA PRO A 112 19.63 15.33 -7.50
C PRO A 112 20.00 14.92 -8.92
N GLY A 113 19.05 15.07 -9.83
CA GLY A 113 19.22 14.79 -11.25
C GLY A 113 19.36 13.31 -11.64
N CYS A 114 19.16 12.36 -10.72
CA CYS A 114 19.25 10.94 -11.04
C CYS A 114 18.16 10.48 -12.03
N TYR A 115 18.49 9.49 -12.83
CA TYR A 115 17.53 8.80 -13.72
C TYR A 115 16.94 7.61 -13.01
N MET A 116 15.61 7.53 -13.02
CA MET A 116 14.81 6.53 -12.30
C MET A 116 14.03 5.66 -13.28
N ALA A 117 13.78 4.42 -12.92
CA ALA A 117 12.81 3.57 -13.59
C ALA A 117 12.07 2.67 -12.59
N THR A 118 10.94 2.14 -13.01
CA THR A 118 10.11 1.24 -12.22
C THR A 118 9.77 -0.01 -13.01
N ILE A 119 9.76 -1.15 -12.34
CA ILE A 119 9.29 -2.44 -12.88
C ILE A 119 8.16 -2.91 -11.99
N ASP A 120 7.00 -3.21 -12.57
CA ASP A 120 5.84 -3.80 -11.91
C ASP A 120 5.73 -5.28 -12.32
N LEU A 121 5.62 -6.18 -11.36
CA LEU A 121 5.47 -7.60 -11.62
C LEU A 121 4.00 -7.97 -11.76
N LYS A 122 3.66 -8.65 -12.85
CA LYS A 122 2.31 -9.18 -13.08
C LYS A 122 2.12 -10.45 -12.29
N ASP A 123 1.00 -10.55 -11.58
CA ASP A 123 0.60 -11.76 -10.86
C ASP A 123 1.68 -12.26 -9.87
N ALA A 124 2.39 -11.35 -9.21
CA ALA A 124 3.60 -11.61 -8.42
C ALA A 124 3.47 -12.79 -7.44
N TYR A 125 2.37 -12.87 -6.70
CA TYR A 125 2.15 -13.98 -5.74
C TYR A 125 1.97 -15.33 -6.41
N TYR A 126 1.47 -15.39 -7.66
CA TYR A 126 1.31 -16.64 -8.39
C TYR A 126 2.65 -17.28 -8.78
N SER A 127 3.76 -16.55 -8.70
CA SER A 127 5.10 -17.11 -8.90
C SER A 127 5.63 -17.91 -7.71
N VAL A 128 4.92 -17.92 -6.57
CA VAL A 128 5.33 -18.65 -5.36
C VAL A 128 4.48 -19.91 -5.21
N PRO A 129 5.03 -21.11 -5.48
CA PRO A 129 4.28 -22.36 -5.37
C PRO A 129 3.96 -22.67 -3.90
N VAL A 130 2.80 -23.28 -3.66
CA VAL A 130 2.39 -23.83 -2.37
C VAL A 130 2.71 -25.32 -2.33
N ALA A 131 3.29 -25.79 -1.22
CA ALA A 131 3.55 -27.20 -0.96
C ALA A 131 2.27 -28.01 -1.14
N GLN A 132 2.36 -29.15 -1.81
CA GLN A 132 1.19 -29.93 -2.24
C GLN A 132 0.25 -30.28 -1.08
N GLU A 133 0.81 -30.65 0.06
CA GLU A 133 0.07 -30.99 1.29
C GLU A 133 -0.65 -29.79 1.91
N HIS A 134 -0.25 -28.57 1.57
CA HIS A 134 -0.87 -27.33 2.05
C HIS A 134 -1.91 -26.73 1.10
N ARG A 135 -2.00 -27.20 -0.17
CA ARG A 135 -2.99 -26.70 -1.13
C ARG A 135 -4.42 -26.94 -0.66
N LYS A 136 -4.66 -28.00 0.12
CA LYS A 136 -5.97 -28.32 0.70
C LYS A 136 -6.54 -27.21 1.61
N TYR A 137 -5.74 -26.26 2.09
CA TYR A 137 -6.20 -25.12 2.86
C TYR A 137 -6.64 -23.92 2.00
N LEU A 138 -6.41 -23.99 0.69
CA LEU A 138 -6.68 -22.91 -0.28
C LEU A 138 -7.73 -23.37 -1.30
N ARG A 139 -8.81 -23.99 -0.80
CA ARG A 139 -9.87 -24.60 -1.60
C ARG A 139 -11.12 -23.73 -1.67
N PHE A 140 -11.82 -23.87 -2.78
CA PHE A 140 -13.16 -23.30 -2.98
C PHE A 140 -13.98 -24.18 -3.89
N VAL A 141 -15.31 -24.05 -3.78
CA VAL A 141 -16.27 -24.77 -4.64
C VAL A 141 -16.90 -23.80 -5.61
N TRP A 142 -16.95 -24.17 -6.88
CA TRP A 142 -17.69 -23.45 -7.92
C TRP A 142 -18.44 -24.43 -8.80
N ARG A 143 -19.76 -24.22 -8.99
CA ARG A 143 -20.65 -25.09 -9.77
C ARG A 143 -20.45 -26.59 -9.44
N SER A 144 -20.46 -26.90 -8.17
CA SER A 144 -20.28 -28.27 -7.63
C SER A 144 -18.92 -28.92 -7.92
N LYS A 145 -17.96 -28.18 -8.47
CA LYS A 145 -16.57 -28.62 -8.62
C LYS A 145 -15.69 -28.00 -7.54
N LEU A 146 -14.76 -28.80 -7.02
CA LEU A 146 -13.77 -28.37 -6.05
C LEU A 146 -12.49 -27.94 -6.76
N TYR A 147 -11.97 -26.78 -6.41
CA TYR A 147 -10.70 -26.23 -6.90
C TYR A 147 -9.76 -25.91 -5.75
N GLN A 148 -8.48 -25.95 -6.00
CA GLN A 148 -7.45 -25.51 -5.05
C GLN A 148 -6.38 -24.69 -5.75
N TYR A 149 -5.80 -23.71 -5.01
CA TYR A 149 -4.66 -22.95 -5.49
C TYR A 149 -3.37 -23.77 -5.41
N THR A 150 -2.55 -23.70 -6.45
CA THR A 150 -1.23 -24.33 -6.54
C THR A 150 -0.11 -23.38 -6.07
N CYS A 151 -0.41 -22.07 -5.99
CA CYS A 151 0.47 -20.98 -5.63
C CYS A 151 -0.22 -20.03 -4.66
N PHE A 152 0.48 -18.98 -4.20
CA PHE A 152 -0.09 -18.03 -3.24
C PHE A 152 -1.25 -17.24 -3.85
N PRO A 153 -2.47 -17.36 -3.31
CA PRO A 153 -3.59 -16.51 -3.72
C PRO A 153 -3.45 -15.10 -3.16
N ASN A 154 -4.09 -14.15 -3.85
CA ASN A 154 -4.32 -12.82 -3.29
C ASN A 154 -5.19 -12.93 -2.03
N GLY A 155 -4.76 -12.30 -0.93
CA GLY A 155 -5.48 -12.29 0.34
C GLY A 155 -4.94 -13.23 1.42
N LEU A 156 -3.98 -14.10 1.14
CA LEU A 156 -3.29 -14.86 2.17
C LEU A 156 -2.36 -13.92 2.96
N SER A 157 -2.53 -13.87 4.29
CA SER A 157 -1.85 -12.89 5.17
C SER A 157 -0.33 -13.00 5.17
N SER A 158 0.22 -14.19 4.93
CA SER A 158 1.66 -14.42 4.86
C SER A 158 2.29 -14.11 3.50
N SER A 159 1.50 -13.97 2.41
CA SER A 159 2.03 -13.77 1.04
C SER A 159 2.94 -12.54 0.90
N PRO A 160 2.60 -11.34 1.43
CA PRO A 160 3.46 -10.18 1.30
C PRO A 160 4.84 -10.39 1.94
N ARG A 161 4.88 -10.98 3.12
CA ARG A 161 6.13 -11.27 3.84
C ARG A 161 7.00 -12.29 3.09
N LEU A 162 6.39 -13.37 2.65
CA LEU A 162 7.12 -14.46 2.01
C LEU A 162 7.61 -14.05 0.62
N PHE A 163 6.79 -13.33 -0.16
CA PHE A 163 7.22 -12.78 -1.44
C PHE A 163 8.36 -11.76 -1.28
N THR A 164 8.26 -10.85 -0.30
CA THR A 164 9.36 -9.91 0.02
C THR A 164 10.64 -10.67 0.38
N LYS A 165 10.53 -11.77 1.15
CA LYS A 165 11.68 -12.60 1.51
C LYS A 165 12.28 -13.29 0.27
N LEU A 166 11.45 -13.80 -0.64
CA LEU A 166 11.86 -14.42 -1.89
C LEU A 166 12.64 -13.45 -2.79
N MET A 167 12.21 -12.18 -2.84
CA MET A 167 12.84 -11.16 -3.70
C MET A 167 14.17 -10.61 -3.14
N LYS A 168 14.45 -10.76 -1.83
CA LYS A 168 15.69 -10.24 -1.23
C LYS A 168 16.97 -10.71 -1.91
N PRO A 169 17.19 -12.00 -2.24
CA PRO A 169 18.37 -12.44 -2.98
C PRO A 169 18.50 -11.80 -4.36
N CYS A 170 17.39 -11.53 -5.04
CA CYS A 170 17.39 -10.87 -6.35
C CYS A 170 17.93 -9.45 -6.24
N TYR A 171 17.41 -8.68 -5.27
CA TYR A 171 17.88 -7.32 -5.02
C TYR A 171 19.33 -7.28 -4.51
N ALA A 172 19.71 -8.22 -3.63
CA ALA A 172 21.10 -8.33 -3.17
C ALA A 172 22.06 -8.60 -4.33
N HIS A 173 21.68 -9.50 -5.24
CA HIS A 173 22.48 -9.81 -6.42
C HIS A 173 22.67 -8.60 -7.35
N LEU A 174 21.66 -7.80 -7.55
CA LEU A 174 21.73 -6.56 -8.33
C LEU A 174 22.58 -5.50 -7.63
N ARG A 175 22.37 -5.30 -6.32
CA ARG A 175 23.14 -4.32 -5.53
C ARG A 175 24.64 -4.65 -5.48
N CYS A 176 25.01 -5.93 -5.38
CA CYS A 176 26.42 -6.36 -5.45
C CYS A 176 27.09 -6.06 -6.80
N ARG A 177 26.29 -5.76 -7.85
CA ARG A 177 26.77 -5.34 -9.17
C ARG A 177 26.72 -3.82 -9.40
N GLY A 178 26.47 -3.05 -8.34
CA GLY A 178 26.41 -1.59 -8.39
C GLY A 178 25.05 -1.00 -8.82
N HIS A 179 24.01 -1.84 -8.96
CA HIS A 179 22.67 -1.32 -9.27
C HIS A 179 21.98 -0.82 -8.01
N ILE A 180 21.50 0.41 -8.01
CA ILE A 180 20.68 0.97 -6.92
C ILE A 180 19.25 0.55 -7.16
N VAL A 181 18.76 -0.39 -6.36
CA VAL A 181 17.40 -0.97 -6.48
C VAL A 181 16.73 -1.11 -5.12
N SER A 182 15.41 -0.93 -5.11
CA SER A 182 14.55 -1.14 -3.95
C SER A 182 13.25 -1.81 -4.38
N GLY A 183 12.66 -2.65 -3.55
CA GLY A 183 11.47 -3.41 -3.89
C GLY A 183 10.36 -3.30 -2.85
N TYR A 184 9.16 -3.02 -3.31
CA TYR A 184 7.95 -3.01 -2.51
C TYR A 184 6.94 -3.99 -3.11
N ILE A 185 6.89 -5.22 -2.58
CA ILE A 185 6.07 -6.33 -3.10
C ILE A 185 6.36 -6.57 -4.59
N ASP A 186 5.41 -6.22 -5.46
CA ASP A 186 5.48 -6.38 -6.90
C ASP A 186 6.14 -5.21 -7.64
N ALA A 187 6.29 -4.06 -6.98
CA ALA A 187 6.92 -2.88 -7.55
C ALA A 187 8.41 -2.83 -7.22
N THR A 188 9.25 -2.68 -8.24
CA THR A 188 10.69 -2.47 -8.12
C THR A 188 11.04 -1.07 -8.59
N TYR A 189 11.74 -0.32 -7.76
CA TYR A 189 12.34 0.97 -8.06
C TYR A 189 13.82 0.79 -8.34
N LEU A 190 14.35 1.51 -9.32
CA LEU A 190 15.78 1.58 -9.61
C LEU A 190 16.19 3.00 -10.02
N GLN A 191 17.44 3.35 -9.76
CA GLN A 191 18.01 4.62 -10.18
C GLN A 191 19.51 4.52 -10.45
N GLN A 192 20.03 5.48 -11.22
CA GLN A 192 21.45 5.75 -11.39
C GLN A 192 21.65 7.24 -11.73
N GLN A 193 22.90 7.72 -11.56
CA GLN A 193 23.21 9.13 -11.85
C GLN A 193 23.24 9.42 -13.35
N LEU A 194 23.68 8.48 -14.18
CA LEU A 194 23.75 8.64 -15.62
C LEU A 194 22.64 7.84 -16.31
N PHE A 195 22.12 8.37 -17.40
CA PHE A 195 21.04 7.73 -18.18
C PHE A 195 21.42 6.31 -18.64
N ASN A 196 22.63 6.15 -19.21
CA ASN A 196 23.06 4.84 -19.72
C ASN A 196 23.22 3.80 -18.60
N ASP A 197 23.67 4.21 -17.40
CA ASP A 197 23.78 3.32 -16.25
C ASP A 197 22.39 2.91 -15.72
N ALA A 198 21.43 3.85 -15.74
CA ALA A 198 20.06 3.56 -15.40
C ALA A 198 19.40 2.59 -16.39
N LEU A 199 19.65 2.77 -17.69
CA LEU A 199 19.19 1.86 -18.73
C LEU A 199 19.82 0.46 -18.60
N ASN A 200 21.11 0.37 -18.32
CA ASN A 200 21.80 -0.88 -18.04
C ASN A 200 21.23 -1.57 -16.80
N SER A 201 20.95 -0.81 -15.74
CA SER A 201 20.33 -1.33 -14.52
C SER A 201 18.92 -1.86 -14.78
N LEU A 202 18.13 -1.16 -15.59
CA LEU A 202 16.80 -1.58 -16.00
C LEU A 202 16.85 -2.91 -16.77
N HIS A 203 17.76 -3.02 -17.76
CA HIS A 203 17.94 -4.25 -18.54
C HIS A 203 18.42 -5.41 -17.66
N ALA A 204 19.36 -5.17 -16.75
CA ALA A 204 19.83 -6.19 -15.82
C ALA A 204 18.71 -6.71 -14.91
N CYS A 205 17.86 -5.80 -14.37
CA CYS A 205 16.71 -6.17 -13.57
C CYS A 205 15.70 -7.00 -14.37
N LYS A 206 15.32 -6.53 -15.57
CA LYS A 206 14.35 -7.23 -16.44
C LYS A 206 14.87 -8.62 -16.85
N SER A 207 16.13 -8.72 -17.26
CA SER A 207 16.76 -9.99 -17.62
C SER A 207 16.77 -10.97 -16.44
N LEU A 208 17.16 -10.49 -15.26
CA LEU A 208 17.16 -11.32 -14.05
C LEU A 208 15.74 -11.81 -13.71
N PHE A 209 14.75 -10.93 -13.67
CA PHE A 209 13.39 -11.31 -13.31
C PHE A 209 12.78 -12.31 -14.32
N THR A 210 12.99 -12.07 -15.62
CA THR A 210 12.54 -12.98 -16.68
C THR A 210 13.24 -14.34 -16.57
N SER A 211 14.55 -14.38 -16.29
CA SER A 211 15.30 -15.64 -16.10
C SER A 211 14.84 -16.46 -14.89
N LEU A 212 14.21 -15.79 -13.92
CA LEU A 212 13.61 -16.41 -12.74
C LEU A 212 12.13 -16.80 -12.95
N GLY A 213 11.58 -16.57 -14.14
CA GLY A 213 10.16 -16.86 -14.44
C GLY A 213 9.18 -15.83 -13.90
N LEU A 214 9.66 -14.67 -13.41
CA LEU A 214 8.78 -13.57 -13.00
C LEU A 214 8.22 -12.84 -14.22
N LEU A 215 6.93 -12.54 -14.21
CA LEU A 215 6.26 -11.85 -15.30
C LEU A 215 6.28 -10.34 -15.06
N ILE A 216 6.82 -9.59 -16.01
CA ILE A 216 6.85 -8.13 -15.97
C ILE A 216 5.58 -7.58 -16.61
N HIS A 217 4.93 -6.60 -15.96
CA HIS A 217 3.76 -5.92 -16.49
C HIS A 217 4.21 -4.85 -17.51
N PRO A 218 3.92 -5.01 -18.82
CA PRO A 218 4.47 -4.11 -19.85
C PRO A 218 3.98 -2.67 -19.71
N GLU A 219 2.70 -2.47 -19.42
CA GLU A 219 2.09 -1.12 -19.39
C GLU A 219 2.38 -0.33 -18.12
N LYS A 220 2.78 -1.00 -17.02
CA LYS A 220 3.04 -0.34 -15.73
C LYS A 220 4.52 -0.18 -15.43
N SER A 221 5.37 -0.83 -16.22
CA SER A 221 6.81 -0.72 -16.10
C SER A 221 7.32 0.40 -17.02
N LEU A 222 8.27 1.20 -16.52
CA LEU A 222 8.94 2.18 -17.37
C LEU A 222 10.02 1.47 -18.21
N ASP A 223 9.98 1.67 -19.52
CA ASP A 223 10.96 1.10 -20.45
C ASP A 223 12.15 2.03 -20.67
N ILE A 224 12.01 3.30 -20.36
CA ILE A 224 13.04 4.33 -20.53
C ILE A 224 13.22 5.05 -19.18
N PRO A 225 14.44 5.09 -18.63
CA PRO A 225 14.71 5.84 -17.42
C PRO A 225 14.39 7.33 -17.57
N SER A 226 13.86 7.95 -16.52
CA SER A 226 13.47 9.35 -16.51
C SER A 226 13.84 10.01 -15.18
N GLN A 227 14.04 11.33 -15.21
CA GLN A 227 14.23 12.15 -14.01
C GLN A 227 12.91 12.47 -13.30
N THR A 228 11.78 12.10 -13.94
CA THR A 228 10.46 12.12 -13.31
C THR A 228 9.85 10.73 -13.42
N ALA A 229 9.45 10.12 -12.31
CA ALA A 229 8.92 8.76 -12.29
C ALA A 229 7.75 8.63 -11.30
N THR A 230 6.75 7.81 -11.67
CA THR A 230 5.69 7.43 -10.75
C THR A 230 6.12 6.22 -9.92
N VAL A 231 6.21 6.39 -8.61
CA VAL A 231 6.66 5.37 -7.65
C VAL A 231 5.63 5.24 -6.53
N LEU A 232 5.08 4.04 -6.33
CA LEU A 232 4.07 3.75 -5.30
C LEU A 232 2.89 4.74 -5.33
N GLY A 233 2.55 5.25 -6.52
CA GLY A 233 1.45 6.18 -6.73
C GLY A 233 1.77 7.64 -6.34
N PHE A 234 3.03 8.01 -6.30
CA PHE A 234 3.53 9.37 -6.20
C PHE A 234 4.43 9.68 -7.38
N ILE A 235 4.49 10.95 -7.78
CA ILE A 235 5.43 11.44 -8.77
C ILE A 235 6.67 11.95 -8.03
N ILE A 236 7.82 11.39 -8.36
CA ILE A 236 9.13 11.84 -7.88
C ILE A 236 9.80 12.61 -9.02
N ASN A 237 10.26 13.83 -8.76
CA ASN A 237 11.06 14.64 -9.66
C ASN A 237 12.46 14.82 -9.04
N SER A 238 13.48 14.23 -9.66
CA SER A 238 14.85 14.29 -9.17
C SER A 238 15.56 15.60 -9.55
N LEU A 239 15.07 16.35 -10.54
CA LEU A 239 15.61 17.67 -10.88
C LEU A 239 15.28 18.70 -9.80
N ASP A 240 14.01 18.75 -9.42
CA ASP A 240 13.52 19.70 -8.41
C ASP A 240 13.61 19.13 -7.00
N MET A 241 14.01 17.86 -6.85
CA MET A 241 14.03 17.11 -5.58
C MET A 241 12.69 17.21 -4.84
N THR A 242 11.59 16.94 -5.57
CA THR A 242 10.23 17.02 -5.04
C THR A 242 9.46 15.72 -5.24
N ILE A 243 8.47 15.52 -4.39
CA ILE A 243 7.46 14.48 -4.51
C ILE A 243 6.07 15.11 -4.50
N SER A 244 5.17 14.59 -5.34
CA SER A 244 3.78 15.03 -5.43
C SER A 244 2.84 13.86 -5.67
N LEU A 245 1.54 14.09 -5.53
CA LEU A 245 0.51 13.12 -5.91
C LEU A 245 0.37 13.05 -7.43
N THR A 246 -0.06 11.88 -7.93
CA THR A 246 -0.49 11.77 -9.34
C THR A 246 -1.76 12.59 -9.58
N THR A 247 -1.98 13.04 -10.81
CA THR A 247 -3.16 13.82 -11.19
C THR A 247 -4.47 13.12 -10.81
N GLU A 248 -4.56 11.81 -11.04
CA GLU A 248 -5.75 11.02 -10.70
C GLU A 248 -6.04 11.02 -9.19
N LYS A 249 -4.98 10.95 -8.36
CA LYS A 249 -5.13 11.04 -6.91
C LYS A 249 -5.57 12.43 -6.48
N LYS A 250 -4.99 13.49 -7.05
CA LYS A 250 -5.36 14.88 -6.78
C LYS A 250 -6.84 15.10 -7.09
N THR A 251 -7.26 14.81 -8.33
CA THR A 251 -8.65 14.97 -8.78
C THR A 251 -9.63 14.18 -7.89
N SER A 252 -9.36 12.90 -7.66
CA SER A 252 -10.23 12.03 -6.83
C SER A 252 -10.34 12.53 -5.37
N LEU A 253 -9.28 13.14 -4.82
CA LEU A 253 -9.30 13.66 -3.46
C LEU A 253 -10.04 14.99 -3.38
N ILE A 254 -9.82 15.90 -4.34
CA ILE A 254 -10.56 17.17 -4.46
C ILE A 254 -12.06 16.91 -4.58
N GLU A 255 -12.47 16.00 -5.47
CA GLU A 255 -13.89 15.62 -5.63
C GLU A 255 -14.48 15.03 -4.35
N LEU A 256 -13.70 14.25 -3.60
CA LEU A 256 -14.14 13.68 -2.33
C LEU A 256 -14.33 14.77 -1.28
N CYS A 257 -13.41 15.73 -1.17
CA CYS A 257 -13.53 16.89 -0.28
C CYS A 257 -14.78 17.72 -0.62
N HIS A 258 -14.99 18.06 -1.89
CA HIS A 258 -16.17 18.78 -2.33
C HIS A 258 -17.48 18.08 -1.97
N ARG A 259 -17.60 16.78 -2.30
CA ARG A 259 -18.80 15.99 -1.96
C ARG A 259 -19.07 15.96 -0.47
N THR A 260 -17.98 15.84 0.33
CA THR A 260 -18.09 15.81 1.78
C THR A 260 -18.59 17.15 2.32
N MET A 261 -18.07 18.27 1.86
CA MET A 261 -18.49 19.62 2.28
C MET A 261 -19.94 19.95 1.89
N GLN A 262 -20.41 19.43 0.76
CA GLN A 262 -21.80 19.66 0.29
C GLN A 262 -22.82 18.80 1.05
N SER A 263 -22.39 17.79 1.78
CA SER A 263 -23.27 16.91 2.52
C SER A 263 -23.66 17.52 3.87
N ASN A 264 -24.95 17.59 4.17
CA ASN A 264 -25.43 18.06 5.48
C ASN A 264 -25.06 17.10 6.62
N GLN A 265 -25.03 15.81 6.32
CA GLN A 265 -24.63 14.75 7.25
C GLN A 265 -23.80 13.70 6.52
N ILE A 266 -22.80 13.17 7.21
CA ILE A 266 -21.95 12.08 6.72
C ILE A 266 -21.90 10.98 7.76
N THR A 267 -21.59 9.74 7.34
CA THR A 267 -21.29 8.68 8.31
C THR A 267 -19.89 8.85 8.86
N ILE A 268 -19.69 8.41 10.11
CA ILE A 268 -18.34 8.38 10.71
C ILE A 268 -17.38 7.52 9.85
N ARG A 269 -17.92 6.49 9.19
CA ARG A 269 -17.18 5.64 8.24
C ARG A 269 -16.68 6.42 7.03
N ASP A 270 -17.51 7.31 6.46
CA ASP A 270 -17.10 8.11 5.30
C ASP A 270 -16.04 9.15 5.68
N LEU A 271 -16.20 9.78 6.87
CA LEU A 271 -15.15 10.66 7.40
C LEU A 271 -13.84 9.89 7.65
N ALA A 272 -13.90 8.71 8.25
CA ALA A 272 -12.72 7.87 8.46
C ALA A 272 -12.03 7.48 7.13
N ARG A 273 -12.82 7.21 6.09
CA ARG A 273 -12.31 6.93 4.73
C ARG A 273 -11.63 8.16 4.14
N LEU A 274 -12.22 9.34 4.28
CA LEU A 274 -11.64 10.61 3.84
C LEU A 274 -10.31 10.86 4.59
N ASN A 275 -10.31 10.82 5.93
CA ASN A 275 -9.11 11.02 6.74
C ASN A 275 -7.99 10.05 6.34
N GLY A 276 -8.31 8.78 6.09
CA GLY A 276 -7.34 7.80 5.60
C GLY A 276 -6.71 8.18 4.25
N LYS A 277 -7.49 8.79 3.34
CA LYS A 277 -6.96 9.29 2.06
C LYS A 277 -6.12 10.55 2.23
N LEU A 278 -6.51 11.48 3.11
CA LEU A 278 -5.70 12.65 3.44
C LEU A 278 -4.34 12.25 4.01
N VAL A 279 -4.33 11.38 5.01
CA VAL A 279 -3.09 10.86 5.64
C VAL A 279 -2.19 10.14 4.62
N ALA A 280 -2.78 9.31 3.74
CA ALA A 280 -2.04 8.62 2.69
C ALA A 280 -1.43 9.59 1.65
N SER A 281 -1.90 10.84 1.61
CA SER A 281 -1.42 11.89 0.68
C SER A 281 -0.31 12.76 1.25
N PHE A 282 -0.06 12.73 2.56
CA PHE A 282 0.93 13.58 3.24
C PHE A 282 2.34 13.56 2.61
N PRO A 283 2.87 12.42 2.12
CA PRO A 283 4.19 12.45 1.50
C PRO A 283 4.33 13.41 0.31
N GLY A 284 3.22 13.73 -0.37
CA GLY A 284 3.21 14.63 -1.52
C GLY A 284 2.56 15.99 -1.24
N VAL A 285 2.23 16.31 0.02
CA VAL A 285 1.54 17.55 0.42
C VAL A 285 2.17 18.06 1.70
N ALA A 286 3.11 18.98 1.57
CA ALA A 286 3.98 19.42 2.66
C ALA A 286 3.22 19.86 3.93
N TYR A 287 2.15 20.63 3.78
CA TYR A 287 1.36 21.16 4.91
C TYR A 287 0.09 20.32 5.21
N GLY A 288 -0.15 19.23 4.50
CA GLY A 288 -1.31 18.35 4.71
C GLY A 288 -1.54 17.95 6.17
N PRO A 289 -0.49 17.58 6.94
CA PRO A 289 -0.65 17.22 8.35
C PRO A 289 -1.23 18.33 9.25
N LEU A 290 -1.19 19.60 8.85
CA LEU A 290 -1.75 20.71 9.61
C LEU A 290 -3.26 20.88 9.41
N PHE A 291 -3.81 20.36 8.29
CA PHE A 291 -5.18 20.58 7.85
C PHE A 291 -6.01 19.29 7.82
N TYR A 292 -5.95 18.50 8.89
CA TYR A 292 -6.79 17.29 9.08
C TYR A 292 -7.11 17.01 10.56
N ARG A 293 -6.63 17.84 11.47
CA ARG A 293 -6.71 17.60 12.92
C ARG A 293 -8.13 17.70 13.44
N ASP A 294 -8.89 18.69 12.97
CA ASP A 294 -10.28 18.89 13.36
C ASP A 294 -11.15 17.74 12.85
N LEU A 295 -10.90 17.27 11.62
CA LEU A 295 -11.53 16.08 11.05
C LEU A 295 -11.26 14.83 11.89
N GLU A 296 -10.01 14.64 12.35
CA GLU A 296 -9.61 13.44 13.11
C GLU A 296 -10.15 13.49 14.56
N MET A 297 -10.13 14.67 15.20
CA MET A 297 -10.69 14.86 16.53
C MET A 297 -12.20 14.63 16.52
N ALA A 298 -12.93 15.26 15.58
CA ALA A 298 -14.37 15.10 15.44
C ALA A 298 -14.78 13.66 15.18
N LYS A 299 -14.04 12.94 14.30
CA LYS A 299 -14.24 11.50 14.08
C LYS A 299 -14.09 10.70 15.37
N THR A 300 -13.04 10.98 16.13
CA THR A 300 -12.72 10.24 17.35
C THR A 300 -13.77 10.48 18.45
N GLU A 301 -14.23 11.71 18.58
CA GLU A 301 -15.29 12.08 19.52
C GLU A 301 -16.63 11.45 19.12
N ALA A 302 -17.01 11.56 17.85
CA ALA A 302 -18.21 10.93 17.32
C ALA A 302 -18.23 9.42 17.55
N LEU A 303 -17.09 8.74 17.36
CA LEU A 303 -16.98 7.30 17.66
C LEU A 303 -17.16 6.99 19.14
N LYS A 304 -16.61 7.80 20.05
CA LYS A 304 -16.81 7.63 21.49
C LYS A 304 -18.28 7.77 21.85
N LEU A 305 -18.94 8.83 21.38
CA LEU A 305 -20.36 9.10 21.63
C LEU A 305 -21.28 7.98 21.09
N ASN A 306 -20.93 7.40 19.95
CA ASN A 306 -21.70 6.35 19.30
C ASN A 306 -21.18 4.94 19.61
N ARG A 307 -20.42 4.74 20.70
CA ARG A 307 -19.92 3.44 21.18
C ARG A 307 -19.20 2.62 20.10
N GLY A 308 -18.44 3.28 19.24
CA GLY A 308 -17.68 2.66 18.17
C GLY A 308 -18.47 2.30 16.90
N ASN A 309 -19.73 2.73 16.78
CA ASN A 309 -20.53 2.50 15.58
C ASN A 309 -20.12 3.47 14.45
N TYR A 310 -19.39 2.97 13.47
CA TYR A 310 -18.97 3.74 12.29
C TYR A 310 -20.11 4.14 11.34
N ASP A 311 -21.27 3.49 11.43
CA ASP A 311 -22.40 3.75 10.53
C ASP A 311 -23.33 4.84 11.08
N SER A 312 -23.07 5.34 12.30
CA SER A 312 -23.72 6.53 12.83
C SER A 312 -23.34 7.77 12.03
N THR A 313 -24.29 8.71 11.94
CA THR A 313 -24.12 9.98 11.24
C THR A 313 -23.58 11.08 12.15
N MET A 314 -22.90 12.06 11.55
CA MET A 314 -22.40 13.26 12.19
C MET A 314 -22.51 14.46 11.25
N VAL A 315 -22.50 15.66 11.80
CA VAL A 315 -22.50 16.92 11.06
C VAL A 315 -21.08 17.47 10.98
N LEU A 316 -20.72 18.07 9.86
CA LEU A 316 -19.45 18.77 9.72
C LEU A 316 -19.53 20.17 10.36
N SER A 317 -18.57 20.48 11.24
CA SER A 317 -18.37 21.84 11.74
C SER A 317 -17.77 22.74 10.68
N ASP A 318 -17.77 24.04 10.93
CA ASP A 318 -17.16 25.02 10.02
C ASP A 318 -15.62 24.88 10.01
N ASP A 319 -15.00 24.50 11.13
CA ASP A 319 -13.56 24.20 11.20
C ASP A 319 -13.19 23.01 10.30
N MET A 320 -13.97 21.92 10.36
CA MET A 320 -13.78 20.77 9.47
C MET A 320 -13.92 21.15 8.00
N LYS A 321 -14.92 21.99 7.66
CA LYS A 321 -15.09 22.49 6.28
C LYS A 321 -13.93 23.38 5.85
N SER A 322 -13.39 24.20 6.75
CA SER A 322 -12.22 25.02 6.49
C SER A 322 -10.96 24.19 6.19
N GLU A 323 -10.75 23.08 6.92
CA GLU A 323 -9.67 22.13 6.60
C GLU A 323 -9.87 21.52 5.22
N LEU A 324 -11.08 21.05 4.89
CA LEU A 324 -11.38 20.48 3.58
C LEU A 324 -11.23 21.50 2.44
N GLN A 325 -11.63 22.76 2.67
CA GLN A 325 -11.44 23.83 1.69
C GLN A 325 -9.97 24.08 1.42
N TRP A 326 -9.12 24.08 2.48
CA TRP A 326 -7.66 24.19 2.28
C TRP A 326 -7.12 23.10 1.34
N TRP A 327 -7.57 21.85 1.51
CA TRP A 327 -7.16 20.73 0.62
C TRP A 327 -7.60 21.00 -0.81
N VAL A 328 -8.80 21.49 -1.04
CA VAL A 328 -9.30 21.82 -2.38
C VAL A 328 -8.45 22.89 -3.04
N ASP A 329 -8.15 23.97 -2.29
CA ASP A 329 -7.45 25.14 -2.83
C ASP A 329 -5.96 24.89 -3.09
N ASN A 330 -5.32 23.99 -2.33
CA ASN A 330 -3.88 23.81 -2.37
C ASN A 330 -3.43 22.52 -3.08
N LEU A 331 -4.27 21.51 -3.19
CA LEU A 331 -3.84 20.17 -3.63
C LEU A 331 -3.33 20.13 -5.07
N GLU A 332 -3.88 20.98 -5.96
CA GLU A 332 -3.50 20.98 -7.38
C GLU A 332 -1.99 21.24 -7.57
N THR A 333 -1.47 22.22 -6.85
CA THR A 333 -0.07 22.66 -6.92
C THR A 333 0.83 22.03 -5.86
N ALA A 334 0.25 21.27 -4.91
CA ALA A 334 0.99 20.73 -3.78
C ALA A 334 2.15 19.83 -4.20
N THR A 335 3.29 20.08 -3.61
CA THR A 335 4.51 19.26 -3.66
C THR A 335 5.12 19.19 -2.26
N CYS A 336 6.02 18.24 -2.05
CA CYS A 336 6.82 18.14 -0.83
C CYS A 336 8.30 17.98 -1.22
N PRO A 337 9.25 18.71 -0.61
CA PRO A 337 10.66 18.50 -0.87
C PRO A 337 11.09 17.11 -0.37
N ILE A 338 11.93 16.41 -1.15
CA ILE A 338 12.51 15.12 -0.76
C ILE A 338 13.60 15.29 0.30
N SER A 339 14.30 16.42 0.24
CA SER A 339 15.31 16.81 1.24
C SER A 339 15.15 18.29 1.57
N ASN A 340 15.06 18.59 2.84
CA ASN A 340 14.94 19.96 3.32
C ASN A 340 16.29 20.66 3.46
N GLY A 341 17.40 20.03 3.03
CA GLY A 341 18.74 20.59 3.24
C GLY A 341 19.14 20.62 4.73
N ASN A 342 20.07 21.49 5.08
CA ASN A 342 20.37 21.78 6.47
C ASN A 342 19.30 22.72 7.03
N PRO A 343 18.79 22.45 8.25
CA PRO A 343 17.78 23.34 8.83
C PRO A 343 18.40 24.70 9.17
N ASP A 344 17.71 25.76 8.80
CA ASP A 344 18.09 27.13 9.22
C ASP A 344 17.74 27.37 10.69
N ILE A 345 16.69 26.72 11.17
CA ILE A 345 16.18 26.83 12.54
C ILE A 345 15.88 25.42 13.06
N VAL A 346 16.34 25.13 14.27
CA VAL A 346 15.99 23.92 15.01
C VAL A 346 15.04 24.28 16.13
N ILE A 347 13.88 23.62 16.14
CA ILE A 347 12.83 23.84 17.13
C ILE A 347 12.66 22.53 17.91
N ASP A 348 12.92 22.57 19.21
CA ASP A 348 12.60 21.50 20.13
C ASP A 348 11.23 21.75 20.75
N THR A 349 10.39 20.73 20.78
CA THR A 349 9.05 20.80 21.36
C THR A 349 8.85 19.72 22.40
N ASP A 350 8.22 20.06 23.52
CA ASP A 350 7.77 19.11 24.52
C ASP A 350 6.31 19.37 24.87
N ALA A 351 5.58 18.30 25.18
CA ALA A 351 4.14 18.36 25.45
C ALA A 351 3.81 17.68 26.78
N SER A 352 2.92 18.33 27.55
CA SER A 352 2.34 17.80 28.78
C SER A 352 0.81 17.67 28.66
N LEU A 353 0.15 17.10 29.67
CA LEU A 353 -1.32 16.98 29.69
C LEU A 353 -2.05 18.33 29.73
N ILE A 354 -1.37 19.41 30.11
CA ILE A 354 -1.95 20.74 30.33
C ILE A 354 -1.38 21.82 29.41
N GLY A 355 -0.38 21.48 28.58
CA GLY A 355 0.23 22.43 27.67
C GLY A 355 1.43 21.84 26.94
N TRP A 356 2.06 22.63 26.13
CA TRP A 356 3.28 22.29 25.43
C TRP A 356 4.24 23.47 25.39
N GLY A 357 5.52 23.18 25.27
CA GLY A 357 6.59 24.16 25.19
C GLY A 357 7.34 24.05 23.87
N LEU A 358 7.92 25.16 23.43
CA LEU A 358 8.74 25.27 22.24
C LEU A 358 10.04 25.96 22.57
N PHE A 359 11.15 25.41 22.15
CA PHE A 359 12.47 26.00 22.29
C PHE A 359 13.14 26.13 20.91
N VAL A 360 13.66 27.33 20.60
CA VAL A 360 14.37 27.61 19.34
C VAL A 360 15.85 27.81 19.65
N MET A 361 16.71 26.97 19.09
CA MET A 361 18.14 26.93 19.43
C MET A 361 18.92 28.23 19.11
N GLN A 362 18.44 29.09 18.24
CA GLN A 362 19.10 30.36 17.88
C GLN A 362 18.58 31.58 18.64
N LEU A 363 17.46 31.46 19.34
CA LEU A 363 16.88 32.51 20.14
C LEU A 363 16.72 31.99 21.55
N GLN A 364 17.44 32.57 22.54
CA GLN A 364 17.33 32.18 23.96
C GLN A 364 15.97 32.59 24.58
N HIS A 365 14.87 32.27 23.93
CA HIS A 365 13.54 32.58 24.45
C HIS A 365 12.71 31.31 24.53
N MET A 366 12.35 30.92 25.75
CA MET A 366 11.36 29.91 26.01
C MET A 366 9.97 30.54 25.96
N VAL A 367 9.13 30.05 25.04
CA VAL A 367 7.73 30.47 24.95
C VAL A 367 6.85 29.32 25.42
N VAL A 368 6.15 29.47 26.52
CA VAL A 368 5.14 28.50 26.99
C VAL A 368 3.79 28.92 26.42
N LEU A 369 3.16 28.01 25.69
CA LEU A 369 1.98 28.28 24.92
C LEU A 369 0.80 27.39 25.35
N HIS A 370 -0.35 28.00 25.63
CA HIS A 370 -1.60 27.35 25.98
C HIS A 370 -2.36 26.81 24.73
N HIS A 371 -3.29 25.91 24.94
CA HIS A 371 -4.02 25.07 23.98
C HIS A 371 -4.59 25.75 22.69
N GLN A 372 -4.68 27.06 22.63
CA GLN A 372 -5.22 27.81 21.47
C GLN A 372 -4.22 28.08 20.33
N MET A 373 -3.00 27.60 20.39
CA MET A 373 -1.91 28.00 19.50
C MET A 373 -1.59 27.10 18.32
N PHE A 374 -2.30 26.00 18.11
CA PHE A 374 -2.19 25.29 16.84
C PHE A 374 -2.61 26.20 15.66
N THR A 375 -3.59 27.06 15.87
CA THR A 375 -4.02 28.06 14.88
C THR A 375 -2.91 29.10 14.63
N MET A 376 -2.22 29.56 15.66
CA MET A 376 -1.15 30.55 15.53
C MET A 376 0.15 29.97 14.94
N LEU A 377 0.50 28.71 15.21
CA LEU A 377 1.60 28.02 14.51
C LEU A 377 1.28 27.82 13.02
N ARG A 378 0.02 27.53 12.70
CA ARG A 378 -0.51 27.53 11.34
C ARG A 378 -0.24 28.88 10.64
N GLU A 379 -0.54 29.97 11.29
CA GLU A 379 -0.33 31.34 10.79
C GLU A 379 1.15 31.72 10.71
N ILE A 380 1.96 31.40 11.73
CA ILE A 380 3.40 31.68 11.75
C ILE A 380 4.15 30.89 10.67
N LEU A 381 3.84 29.58 10.48
CA LEU A 381 4.45 28.78 9.43
C LEU A 381 4.01 29.22 8.03
N MET A 382 2.79 29.74 7.88
CA MET A 382 2.33 30.33 6.62
C MET A 382 2.94 31.70 6.34
N CYS A 383 3.21 32.52 7.39
CA CYS A 383 3.87 33.80 7.25
C CYS A 383 5.38 33.74 7.00
N LEU A 384 6.02 32.60 7.37
CA LEU A 384 7.45 32.43 7.17
C LEU A 384 7.82 31.91 5.75
N ASN A 385 6.84 31.74 4.86
CA ASN A 385 7.07 31.28 3.47
C ASN A 385 7.96 30.01 3.36
N PHE A 386 7.79 29.06 4.29
CA PHE A 386 8.42 27.74 4.24
C PHE A 386 7.56 26.72 3.55
#